data_a684a5d4794e7a61d3fd0537890a9aa5
#
_entry.id   a684a5d4794e7a61d3fd0537890a9aa5
#
_cell.length_a   1.000
_cell.length_b   1.000
_cell.length_c   1.000
_cell.angle_alpha   90.00
_cell.angle_beta   90.00
_cell.angle_gamma   90.00
#
_symmetry.space_group_name_H-M   'P 1'
#
loop_
_entity.id
_entity.type
_entity.pdbx_description
1 polymer ?
#
loop_
_entity_poly.entity_id
_entity_poly.type
_entity_poly.pdbx_seq_one_letter_code
_entity_poly.pdbx_strand_id
1 'polypeptide(L)'
;MGRKPDFEDPKDSSDVSIIIPVYREAENIADIILRTRKVIDALDCSYEIIVVDDGSDDGTGEKAAGAGARVISHPYNIGNGAAVKTGIRNARGEVLVILDGDGQHAPEDIPQLLEKLGTYDMVVGARTRGSETSFHRNIVNKIYNWFATYMCKRRIEDLTSGFRAIKAEVARRFVYLLPNTFSYPTTITMAVVRSGFSLAYFPIKTSRRKGKSKISLFNDGARFFLIIIKIATLFSPMRVFLPVSVLMFLTGLGYGLFKIFILGTRYGPTSAMLMTVAVLIFMVGLVSDQVAQLRFDRSDPRP
;
A
#
# COMPACT_ATOMS: atom_id res chain seq x y z
N MET A 1 29.54 10.03 31.64
CA MET A 1 28.37 10.87 31.90
C MET A 1 27.50 10.81 30.62
N GLY A 2 26.60 9.84 30.55
CA GLY A 2 25.70 9.64 29.41
C GLY A 2 24.47 10.53 29.60
N ARG A 3 24.17 11.38 28.62
CA ARG A 3 22.88 12.07 28.54
C ARG A 3 21.80 11.01 28.32
N LYS A 4 20.84 10.94 29.26
CA LYS A 4 19.56 10.27 29.04
C LYS A 4 18.83 10.97 27.89
N PRO A 5 18.14 10.26 27.00
CA PRO A 5 17.25 10.90 26.04
C PRO A 5 16.13 11.59 26.83
N ASP A 6 15.91 12.86 26.54
CA ASP A 6 14.79 13.66 27.03
C ASP A 6 13.50 12.97 26.59
N PHE A 7 12.73 12.47 27.53
CA PHE A 7 11.36 12.02 27.29
C PHE A 7 10.53 13.26 27.01
N GLU A 8 9.96 13.33 25.81
CA GLU A 8 9.09 14.41 25.34
C GLU A 8 7.93 14.64 26.32
N ASP A 9 7.63 15.90 26.56
CA ASP A 9 6.57 16.41 27.43
C ASP A 9 5.19 15.86 26.96
N PRO A 10 4.32 15.33 27.84
CA PRO A 10 3.02 14.79 27.47
C PRO A 10 2.03 15.81 26.87
N LYS A 11 2.42 17.09 26.76
CA LYS A 11 1.61 18.17 26.16
C LYS A 11 1.61 18.24 24.62
N ASP A 12 2.38 17.38 23.92
CA ASP A 12 2.58 17.45 22.47
C ASP A 12 1.93 16.28 21.70
N SER A 13 1.06 15.46 22.35
CA SER A 13 0.33 14.38 21.70
C SER A 13 -0.96 14.91 21.07
N SER A 14 -1.14 14.67 19.77
CA SER A 14 -2.38 14.88 19.03
C SER A 14 -3.16 13.57 18.98
N ASP A 15 -4.50 13.63 18.98
CA ASP A 15 -5.29 12.40 18.77
C ASP A 15 -5.17 11.92 17.31
N VAL A 16 -5.16 12.87 16.36
CA VAL A 16 -5.15 12.59 14.93
C VAL A 16 -4.05 13.37 14.21
N SER A 17 -3.24 12.67 13.38
CA SER A 17 -2.34 13.30 12.41
C SER A 17 -2.87 13.09 10.99
N ILE A 18 -3.13 14.18 10.26
CA ILE A 18 -3.50 14.14 8.85
C ILE A 18 -2.23 14.31 8.02
N ILE A 19 -1.88 13.32 7.22
CA ILE A 19 -0.68 13.28 6.39
C ILE A 19 -1.10 13.50 4.93
N ILE A 20 -0.59 14.57 4.33
CA ILE A 20 -0.89 14.96 2.94
C ILE A 20 0.43 14.96 2.15
N PRO A 21 0.75 13.88 1.43
CA PRO A 21 1.89 13.87 0.52
C PRO A 21 1.56 14.71 -0.72
N VAL A 22 2.47 15.59 -1.13
CA VAL A 22 2.26 16.48 -2.28
C VAL A 22 3.50 16.58 -3.17
N TYR A 23 3.27 16.78 -4.46
CA TYR A 23 4.31 17.15 -5.42
C TYR A 23 3.71 17.94 -6.57
N ARG A 24 4.00 19.25 -6.63
CA ARG A 24 3.47 20.21 -7.61
C ARG A 24 1.94 20.28 -7.59
N GLU A 25 1.40 20.60 -6.41
CA GLU A 25 -0.05 20.73 -6.18
C GLU A 25 -0.39 22.13 -5.62
N ALA A 26 0.37 23.16 -6.03
CA ALA A 26 0.20 24.53 -5.57
C ALA A 26 -1.21 25.12 -5.82
N GLU A 27 -1.96 24.58 -6.78
CA GLU A 27 -3.33 25.03 -7.09
C GLU A 27 -4.37 24.47 -6.10
N ASN A 28 -4.11 23.28 -5.52
CA ASN A 28 -5.11 22.54 -4.75
C ASN A 28 -4.82 22.52 -3.25
N ILE A 29 -3.55 22.59 -2.85
CA ILE A 29 -3.14 22.26 -1.48
C ILE A 29 -3.77 23.17 -0.41
N ALA A 30 -3.88 24.45 -0.64
CA ALA A 30 -4.46 25.38 0.32
C ALA A 30 -5.95 25.08 0.58
N ASP A 31 -6.73 24.82 -0.48
CA ASP A 31 -8.14 24.46 -0.35
C ASP A 31 -8.32 23.15 0.42
N ILE A 32 -7.51 22.13 0.11
CA ILE A 32 -7.54 20.84 0.80
C ILE A 32 -7.27 21.00 2.29
N ILE A 33 -6.26 21.81 2.68
CA ILE A 33 -5.92 22.05 4.07
C ILE A 33 -7.07 22.77 4.79
N LEU A 34 -7.63 23.82 4.18
CA LEU A 34 -8.72 24.59 4.78
C LEU A 34 -9.99 23.74 4.96
N ARG A 35 -10.35 22.95 3.96
CA ARG A 35 -11.48 22.01 4.06
C ARG A 35 -11.22 20.93 5.12
N THR A 36 -10.02 20.35 5.15
CA THR A 36 -9.63 19.38 6.16
C THR A 36 -9.77 19.97 7.57
N ARG A 37 -9.23 21.17 7.78
CA ARG A 37 -9.34 21.89 9.06
C ARG A 37 -10.79 22.09 9.46
N LYS A 38 -11.63 22.63 8.56
CA LYS A 38 -13.06 22.84 8.82
C LYS A 38 -13.78 21.57 9.26
N VAL A 39 -13.42 20.42 8.68
CA VAL A 39 -14.02 19.12 9.02
C VAL A 39 -13.56 18.66 10.39
N ILE A 40 -12.26 18.74 10.67
CA ILE A 40 -11.70 18.22 11.93
C ILE A 40 -12.02 19.16 13.10
N ASP A 41 -12.07 20.48 12.91
CA ASP A 41 -12.47 21.45 13.94
C ASP A 41 -13.92 21.20 14.45
N ALA A 42 -14.75 20.49 13.67
CA ALA A 42 -16.08 20.08 14.10
C ALA A 42 -16.07 18.77 14.94
N LEU A 43 -14.92 18.11 15.08
CA LEU A 43 -14.74 16.93 15.91
C LEU A 43 -14.07 17.34 17.23
N ASP A 44 -14.50 16.70 18.31
CA ASP A 44 -13.92 16.95 19.65
C ASP A 44 -12.62 16.12 19.81
N CYS A 45 -11.58 16.51 19.06
CA CYS A 45 -10.26 15.86 19.10
C CYS A 45 -9.13 16.84 18.78
N SER A 46 -7.97 16.60 19.37
CA SER A 46 -6.75 17.31 19.02
C SER A 46 -6.15 16.77 17.73
N TYR A 47 -5.59 17.64 16.88
CA TYR A 47 -5.04 17.19 15.61
C TYR A 47 -3.84 18.02 15.14
N GLU A 48 -3.08 17.45 14.21
CA GLU A 48 -2.09 18.14 13.40
C GLU A 48 -2.32 17.83 11.91
N ILE A 49 -1.98 18.76 11.03
CA ILE A 49 -1.93 18.56 9.58
C ILE A 49 -0.48 18.63 9.15
N ILE A 50 0.04 17.52 8.61
CA ILE A 50 1.41 17.40 8.11
C ILE A 50 1.34 17.32 6.59
N VAL A 51 1.88 18.31 5.92
CA VAL A 51 2.11 18.28 4.48
C VAL A 51 3.55 17.84 4.24
N VAL A 52 3.74 16.77 3.49
CA VAL A 52 5.07 16.34 3.06
C VAL A 52 5.24 16.70 1.60
N ASP A 53 6.00 17.75 1.36
CA ASP A 53 6.33 18.26 0.03
C ASP A 53 7.54 17.49 -0.54
N ASP A 54 7.29 16.70 -1.57
CA ASP A 54 8.28 15.83 -2.20
C ASP A 54 9.16 16.58 -3.22
N GLY A 55 9.68 17.75 -2.82
CA GLY A 55 10.60 18.57 -3.61
C GLY A 55 9.92 19.34 -4.74
N SER A 56 8.80 20.01 -4.45
CA SER A 56 8.11 20.88 -5.41
C SER A 56 8.89 22.18 -5.68
N ASP A 57 8.73 22.69 -6.88
CA ASP A 57 9.35 23.94 -7.36
C ASP A 57 8.30 24.99 -7.79
N ASP A 58 7.03 24.78 -7.43
CA ASP A 58 5.88 25.60 -7.84
C ASP A 58 5.24 26.41 -6.69
N GLY A 59 5.88 26.45 -5.52
CA GLY A 59 5.35 27.13 -4.33
C GLY A 59 4.34 26.30 -3.53
N THR A 60 4.25 25.00 -3.76
CA THR A 60 3.34 24.10 -3.01
C THR A 60 3.61 24.17 -1.51
N GLY A 61 4.88 24.06 -1.08
CA GLY A 61 5.26 24.09 0.34
C GLY A 61 4.88 25.38 1.04
N GLU A 62 5.16 26.53 0.40
CA GLU A 62 4.84 27.86 0.93
C GLU A 62 3.33 28.06 1.10
N LYS A 63 2.53 27.62 0.11
CA LYS A 63 1.07 27.69 0.19
C LYS A 63 0.52 26.79 1.28
N ALA A 64 1.10 25.60 1.46
CA ALA A 64 0.71 24.70 2.53
C ALA A 64 1.00 25.28 3.92
N ALA A 65 2.18 25.89 4.11
CA ALA A 65 2.55 26.58 5.34
C ALA A 65 1.63 27.78 5.61
N GLY A 66 1.34 28.59 4.57
CA GLY A 66 0.41 29.71 4.64
C GLY A 66 -1.03 29.31 5.00
N ALA A 67 -1.46 28.10 4.65
CA ALA A 67 -2.74 27.53 5.06
C ALA A 67 -2.72 26.92 6.49
N GLY A 68 -1.55 26.97 7.17
CA GLY A 68 -1.38 26.56 8.57
C GLY A 68 -1.06 25.10 8.77
N ALA A 69 -0.56 24.39 7.77
CA ALA A 69 -0.05 23.05 7.93
C ALA A 69 1.43 23.06 8.38
N ARG A 70 1.83 22.01 9.09
CA ARG A 70 3.23 21.70 9.34
C ARG A 70 3.85 21.10 8.10
N VAL A 71 4.79 21.79 7.46
CA VAL A 71 5.40 21.35 6.20
C VAL A 71 6.75 20.67 6.46
N ILE A 72 6.97 19.53 5.80
CA ILE A 72 8.25 18.83 5.77
C ILE A 72 8.62 18.67 4.29
N SER A 73 9.71 19.29 3.85
CA SER A 73 10.12 19.27 2.45
C SER A 73 11.27 18.30 2.23
N HIS A 74 11.18 17.52 1.14
CA HIS A 74 12.30 16.75 0.63
C HIS A 74 13.18 17.61 -0.28
N PRO A 75 14.48 17.34 -0.35
CA PRO A 75 15.39 18.13 -1.18
C PRO A 75 15.17 17.95 -2.69
N TYR A 76 14.52 16.87 -3.08
CA TYR A 76 14.13 16.53 -4.45
C TYR A 76 13.01 15.48 -4.44
N ASN A 77 12.39 15.22 -5.58
CA ASN A 77 11.32 14.21 -5.70
C ASN A 77 11.87 12.80 -5.46
N ILE A 78 11.54 12.22 -4.32
CA ILE A 78 11.91 10.83 -3.94
C ILE A 78 10.79 9.86 -4.30
N GLY A 79 9.54 10.33 -4.28
CA GLY A 79 8.33 9.58 -4.62
C GLY A 79 7.27 9.61 -3.52
N ASN A 80 6.01 9.46 -3.93
CA ASN A 80 4.84 9.56 -3.05
C ASN A 80 4.94 8.66 -1.80
N GLY A 81 5.40 7.42 -1.96
CA GLY A 81 5.57 6.51 -0.82
C GLY A 81 6.67 6.97 0.15
N ALA A 82 7.70 7.69 -0.33
CA ALA A 82 8.71 8.30 0.55
C ALA A 82 8.10 9.44 1.36
N ALA A 83 7.28 10.29 0.73
CA ALA A 83 6.56 11.35 1.41
C ALA A 83 5.63 10.80 2.51
N VAL A 84 4.86 9.74 2.20
CA VAL A 84 4.03 9.05 3.20
C VAL A 84 4.87 8.49 4.35
N LYS A 85 6.00 7.86 4.08
CA LYS A 85 6.90 7.36 5.15
C LYS A 85 7.42 8.49 6.03
N THR A 86 7.79 9.60 5.43
CA THR A 86 8.23 10.79 6.17
C THR A 86 7.10 11.31 7.06
N GLY A 87 5.87 11.39 6.55
CA GLY A 87 4.70 11.77 7.31
C GLY A 87 4.44 10.83 8.50
N ILE A 88 4.42 9.50 8.28
CA ILE A 88 4.21 8.51 9.35
C ILE A 88 5.27 8.61 10.46
N ARG A 89 6.53 8.86 10.09
CA ARG A 89 7.64 8.97 11.05
C ARG A 89 7.59 10.23 11.90
N ASN A 90 7.03 11.31 11.34
CA ASN A 90 6.95 12.60 11.99
C ASN A 90 5.59 12.91 12.63
N ALA A 91 4.61 12.05 12.42
CA ALA A 91 3.28 12.15 13.00
C ALA A 91 3.32 11.89 14.52
N ARG A 92 2.57 12.69 15.29
CA ARG A 92 2.48 12.63 16.75
C ARG A 92 1.17 11.95 17.20
N GLY A 93 0.16 11.92 16.32
CA GLY A 93 -1.15 11.39 16.59
C GLY A 93 -1.17 9.87 16.83
N GLU A 94 -2.15 9.43 17.60
CA GLU A 94 -2.45 8.00 17.80
C GLU A 94 -3.14 7.40 16.57
N VAL A 95 -3.84 8.23 15.81
CA VAL A 95 -4.49 7.90 14.56
C VAL A 95 -3.86 8.69 13.42
N LEU A 96 -3.56 8.00 12.31
CA LEU A 96 -3.05 8.62 11.10
C LEU A 96 -4.12 8.56 10.01
N VAL A 97 -4.44 9.72 9.44
CA VAL A 97 -5.25 9.83 8.22
C VAL A 97 -4.33 10.22 7.08
N ILE A 98 -4.27 9.41 6.04
CA ILE A 98 -3.49 9.71 4.83
C ILE A 98 -4.48 10.16 3.75
N LEU A 99 -4.23 11.33 3.17
CA LEU A 99 -5.08 11.97 2.17
C LEU A 99 -4.21 12.49 1.02
N ASP A 100 -4.47 12.06 -0.22
CA ASP A 100 -3.71 12.54 -1.37
C ASP A 100 -3.99 14.02 -1.65
N GLY A 101 -2.93 14.80 -1.95
CA GLY A 101 -3.01 16.24 -2.17
C GLY A 101 -3.52 16.69 -3.54
N ASP A 102 -4.04 15.77 -4.38
CA ASP A 102 -4.52 16.05 -5.74
C ASP A 102 -6.00 16.44 -5.84
N GLY A 103 -6.67 16.55 -4.69
CA GLY A 103 -8.08 16.95 -4.59
C GLY A 103 -9.09 15.92 -5.07
N GLN A 104 -8.68 14.66 -5.35
CA GLN A 104 -9.61 13.61 -5.74
C GLN A 104 -10.47 13.09 -4.59
N HIS A 105 -9.95 13.15 -3.37
CA HIS A 105 -10.62 12.70 -2.16
C HIS A 105 -11.26 13.88 -1.41
N ALA A 106 -12.44 13.65 -0.87
CA ALA A 106 -13.16 14.64 -0.09
C ALA A 106 -12.72 14.57 1.39
N PRO A 107 -12.14 15.64 1.97
CA PRO A 107 -11.85 15.68 3.41
C PRO A 107 -13.08 15.43 4.28
N GLU A 108 -14.27 15.71 3.76
CA GLU A 108 -15.57 15.52 4.40
C GLU A 108 -15.88 14.05 4.75
N ASP A 109 -15.15 13.10 4.15
CA ASP A 109 -15.29 11.67 4.46
C ASP A 109 -14.41 11.23 5.66
N ILE A 110 -13.56 12.12 6.21
CA ILE A 110 -12.66 11.81 7.35
C ILE A 110 -13.42 11.35 8.58
N PRO A 111 -14.52 12.01 9.01
CA PRO A 111 -15.25 11.59 10.21
C PRO A 111 -15.73 10.14 10.16
N GLN A 112 -16.25 9.69 9.01
CA GLN A 112 -16.72 8.32 8.83
C GLN A 112 -15.59 7.30 8.84
N LEU A 113 -14.40 7.67 8.35
CA LEU A 113 -13.21 6.83 8.46
C LEU A 113 -12.75 6.68 9.91
N LEU A 114 -12.76 7.77 10.68
CA LEU A 114 -12.40 7.78 12.11
C LEU A 114 -13.39 6.98 12.95
N GLU A 115 -14.70 7.14 12.71
CA GLU A 115 -15.73 6.37 13.40
C GLU A 115 -15.53 4.87 13.24
N LYS A 116 -15.29 4.40 12.01
CA LYS A 116 -15.02 2.98 11.74
C LYS A 116 -13.71 2.51 12.38
N LEU A 117 -12.70 3.37 12.48
CA LEU A 117 -11.41 3.01 13.05
C LEU A 117 -11.51 2.68 14.55
N GLY A 118 -12.55 3.12 15.25
CA GLY A 118 -12.82 2.71 16.62
C GLY A 118 -12.94 1.18 16.79
N THR A 119 -13.37 0.47 15.73
CA THR A 119 -13.50 -1.01 15.73
C THR A 119 -12.40 -1.72 14.97
N TYR A 120 -11.77 -1.05 13.99
CA TYR A 120 -10.79 -1.65 13.10
C TYR A 120 -9.41 -1.01 13.29
N ASP A 121 -8.35 -1.70 12.83
CA ASP A 121 -6.99 -1.18 12.89
C ASP A 121 -6.62 -0.31 11.69
N MET A 122 -7.31 -0.54 10.56
CA MET A 122 -7.22 0.27 9.35
C MET A 122 -8.56 0.36 8.64
N VAL A 123 -8.90 1.55 8.14
CA VAL A 123 -10.07 1.81 7.30
C VAL A 123 -9.61 2.45 5.99
N VAL A 124 -10.06 1.93 4.87
CA VAL A 124 -9.71 2.42 3.53
C VAL A 124 -10.94 2.98 2.84
N GLY A 125 -10.85 4.19 2.33
CA GLY A 125 -11.85 4.78 1.46
C GLY A 125 -11.86 4.05 0.10
N ALA A 126 -12.85 3.17 -0.11
CA ALA A 126 -12.98 2.40 -1.35
C ALA A 126 -13.80 3.15 -2.38
N ARG A 127 -13.26 3.30 -3.59
CA ARG A 127 -13.94 3.98 -4.70
C ARG A 127 -15.16 3.18 -5.16
N THR A 128 -16.32 3.84 -5.20
CA THR A 128 -17.57 3.22 -5.65
C THR A 128 -17.68 3.19 -7.18
N ARG A 129 -18.57 2.32 -7.70
CA ARG A 129 -18.97 2.34 -9.11
C ARG A 129 -19.61 3.67 -9.42
N GLY A 130 -19.02 4.44 -10.33
CA GLY A 130 -19.44 5.83 -10.65
C GLY A 130 -18.39 6.89 -10.34
N SER A 131 -17.30 6.52 -9.63
CA SER A 131 -16.08 7.34 -9.62
C SER A 131 -15.57 7.50 -11.06
N GLU A 132 -15.26 8.71 -11.47
CA GLU A 132 -14.83 9.03 -12.85
C GLU A 132 -13.42 8.45 -13.13
N THR A 133 -13.33 7.14 -13.33
CA THR A 133 -12.11 6.43 -13.72
C THR A 133 -12.26 5.82 -15.11
N SER A 134 -11.17 5.79 -15.89
CA SER A 134 -11.22 5.21 -17.23
C SER A 134 -11.52 3.69 -17.16
N PHE A 135 -12.24 3.16 -18.15
CA PHE A 135 -12.64 1.76 -18.27
C PHE A 135 -11.46 0.78 -18.10
N HIS A 136 -10.31 1.08 -18.71
CA HIS A 136 -9.10 0.26 -18.61
C HIS A 136 -8.53 0.19 -17.18
N ARG A 137 -8.58 1.30 -16.45
CA ARG A 137 -8.17 1.35 -15.04
C ARG A 137 -9.05 0.47 -14.14
N ASN A 138 -10.33 0.39 -14.45
CA ASN A 138 -11.27 -0.45 -13.71
C ASN A 138 -10.97 -1.94 -13.88
N ILE A 139 -10.57 -2.39 -15.08
CA ILE A 139 -10.20 -3.79 -15.34
C ILE A 139 -8.90 -4.13 -14.58
N VAL A 140 -7.90 -3.28 -14.69
CA VAL A 140 -6.62 -3.47 -13.98
C VAL A 140 -6.85 -3.53 -12.48
N ASN A 141 -7.62 -2.60 -11.91
CA ASN A 141 -7.94 -2.60 -10.48
C ASN A 141 -8.70 -3.86 -10.03
N LYS A 142 -9.62 -4.39 -10.87
CA LYS A 142 -10.30 -5.67 -10.56
C LYS A 142 -9.33 -6.84 -10.49
N ILE A 143 -8.39 -6.92 -11.43
CA ILE A 143 -7.35 -7.97 -11.42
C ILE A 143 -6.49 -7.83 -10.16
N TYR A 144 -6.10 -6.62 -9.80
CA TYR A 144 -5.34 -6.33 -8.58
C TYR A 144 -6.07 -6.76 -7.31
N ASN A 145 -7.32 -6.33 -7.18
CA ASN A 145 -8.13 -6.65 -6.01
C ASN A 145 -8.40 -8.15 -5.90
N TRP A 146 -8.66 -8.82 -7.03
CA TRP A 146 -8.84 -10.29 -7.08
C TRP A 146 -7.56 -11.00 -6.62
N PHE A 147 -6.41 -10.60 -7.17
CA PHE A 147 -5.13 -11.19 -6.81
C PHE A 147 -4.78 -10.96 -5.34
N ALA A 148 -4.96 -9.74 -4.83
CA ALA A 148 -4.76 -9.42 -3.42
C ALA A 148 -5.71 -10.21 -2.51
N THR A 149 -6.99 -10.39 -2.92
CA THR A 149 -7.96 -11.23 -2.23
C THR A 149 -7.49 -12.68 -2.14
N TYR A 150 -7.00 -13.23 -3.25
CA TYR A 150 -6.40 -14.58 -3.28
C TYR A 150 -5.20 -14.68 -2.32
N MET A 151 -4.30 -13.69 -2.34
CA MET A 151 -3.10 -13.66 -1.51
C MET A 151 -3.40 -13.48 -0.02
N CYS A 152 -4.39 -12.66 0.33
CA CYS A 152 -4.76 -12.36 1.72
C CYS A 152 -5.79 -13.32 2.31
N LYS A 153 -6.47 -14.16 1.51
CA LYS A 153 -7.67 -14.94 1.90
C LYS A 153 -8.77 -14.06 2.53
N ARG A 154 -8.81 -12.79 2.19
CA ARG A 154 -9.78 -11.81 2.66
C ARG A 154 -10.15 -10.89 1.52
N ARG A 155 -11.42 -10.55 1.41
CA ARG A 155 -11.92 -9.68 0.33
C ARG A 155 -11.26 -8.31 0.41
N ILE A 156 -10.62 -7.90 -0.67
CA ILE A 156 -10.00 -6.59 -0.87
C ILE A 156 -10.87 -5.84 -1.88
N GLU A 157 -11.44 -4.72 -1.45
CA GLU A 157 -12.37 -3.92 -2.28
C GLU A 157 -11.62 -2.86 -3.11
N ASP A 158 -10.66 -2.16 -2.49
CA ASP A 158 -9.78 -1.22 -3.19
C ASP A 158 -8.36 -1.27 -2.61
N LEU A 159 -7.45 -1.83 -3.39
CA LEU A 159 -6.06 -2.01 -3.00
C LEU A 159 -5.21 -0.75 -3.19
N THR A 160 -5.64 0.14 -4.08
CA THR A 160 -4.84 1.26 -4.58
C THR A 160 -5.26 2.64 -4.06
N SER A 161 -6.33 2.71 -3.27
CA SER A 161 -6.76 3.98 -2.67
C SER A 161 -5.70 4.52 -1.70
N GLY A 162 -5.30 5.77 -1.87
CA GLY A 162 -4.42 6.49 -0.95
C GLY A 162 -5.15 6.96 0.32
N PHE A 163 -6.47 7.18 0.25
CA PHE A 163 -7.26 7.71 1.35
C PHE A 163 -7.58 6.64 2.39
N ARG A 164 -7.02 6.80 3.58
CA ARG A 164 -7.15 5.82 4.65
C ARG A 164 -6.93 6.40 6.02
N ALA A 165 -7.57 5.79 7.02
CA ALA A 165 -7.24 5.98 8.43
C ALA A 165 -6.61 4.69 8.99
N ILE A 166 -5.59 4.81 9.83
CA ILE A 166 -4.85 3.69 10.40
C ILE A 166 -4.33 4.06 11.79
N LYS A 167 -4.35 3.13 12.74
CA LYS A 167 -3.70 3.32 14.04
C LYS A 167 -2.20 3.56 13.85
N ALA A 168 -1.65 4.56 14.52
CA ALA A 168 -0.25 4.98 14.33
C ALA A 168 0.74 3.84 14.64
N GLU A 169 0.49 3.06 15.68
CA GLU A 169 1.30 1.89 16.04
C GLU A 169 1.38 0.88 14.89
N VAL A 170 0.23 0.60 14.23
CA VAL A 170 0.17 -0.32 13.08
C VAL A 170 0.91 0.26 11.87
N ALA A 171 0.72 1.55 11.57
CA ALA A 171 1.41 2.20 10.47
C ALA A 171 2.94 2.21 10.67
N ARG A 172 3.40 2.59 11.86
CA ARG A 172 4.83 2.64 12.22
C ARG A 172 5.48 1.27 12.15
N ARG A 173 4.75 0.21 12.52
CA ARG A 173 5.21 -1.18 12.46
C ARG A 173 5.58 -1.61 11.04
N PHE A 174 4.87 -1.13 10.02
CA PHE A 174 5.08 -1.52 8.63
C PHE A 174 5.74 -0.45 7.76
N VAL A 175 6.10 0.72 8.31
CA VAL A 175 6.68 1.84 7.55
C VAL A 175 7.94 1.45 6.77
N TYR A 176 8.75 0.53 7.29
CA TYR A 176 9.98 0.07 6.66
C TYR A 176 9.74 -0.79 5.40
N LEU A 177 8.55 -1.43 5.29
CA LEU A 177 8.17 -2.23 4.12
C LEU A 177 7.69 -1.37 2.95
N LEU A 178 7.29 -0.12 3.22
CA LEU A 178 6.69 0.73 2.21
C LEU A 178 7.73 1.12 1.15
N PRO A 179 7.42 0.93 -0.15
CA PRO A 179 8.28 1.43 -1.22
C PRO A 179 8.23 2.96 -1.27
N ASN A 180 9.21 3.57 -1.91
CA ASN A 180 9.23 5.02 -2.13
C ASN A 180 8.22 5.49 -3.19
N THR A 181 7.69 4.60 -3.99
CA THR A 181 6.81 4.87 -5.13
C THR A 181 5.32 4.72 -4.79
N PHE A 182 4.46 4.80 -5.81
CA PHE A 182 2.99 4.76 -5.69
C PHE A 182 2.40 3.44 -5.16
N SER A 183 3.17 2.36 -5.04
CA SER A 183 2.65 1.07 -4.56
C SER A 183 2.54 0.96 -3.03
N TYR A 184 2.81 2.03 -2.27
CA TYR A 184 2.68 2.01 -0.81
C TYR A 184 1.28 1.60 -0.31
N PRO A 185 0.14 2.02 -0.94
CA PRO A 185 -1.18 1.64 -0.47
C PRO A 185 -1.40 0.12 -0.52
N THR A 186 -0.92 -0.50 -1.59
CA THR A 186 -0.96 -1.95 -1.76
C THR A 186 -0.14 -2.66 -0.69
N THR A 187 1.09 -2.18 -0.45
CA THR A 187 2.01 -2.80 0.50
C THR A 187 1.47 -2.75 1.93
N ILE A 188 1.01 -1.57 2.38
CA ILE A 188 0.50 -1.43 3.75
C ILE A 188 -0.80 -2.23 3.96
N THR A 189 -1.71 -2.25 2.97
CA THR A 189 -2.95 -3.04 3.05
C THR A 189 -2.65 -4.53 3.20
N MET A 190 -1.74 -5.06 2.38
CA MET A 190 -1.35 -6.47 2.47
C MET A 190 -0.60 -6.78 3.77
N ALA A 191 0.27 -5.89 4.24
CA ALA A 191 0.98 -6.04 5.51
C ALA A 191 0.01 -6.14 6.68
N VAL A 192 -0.92 -5.20 6.80
CA VAL A 192 -1.95 -5.15 7.85
C VAL A 192 -2.76 -6.44 7.86
N VAL A 193 -3.33 -6.85 6.73
CA VAL A 193 -4.18 -8.04 6.65
C VAL A 193 -3.40 -9.33 6.91
N ARG A 194 -2.18 -9.45 6.41
CA ARG A 194 -1.34 -10.65 6.58
C ARG A 194 -0.81 -10.81 8.00
N SER A 195 -0.65 -9.73 8.72
CA SER A 195 -0.23 -9.73 10.13
C SER A 195 -1.39 -9.86 11.12
N GLY A 196 -2.61 -10.15 10.63
CA GLY A 196 -3.78 -10.41 11.48
C GLY A 196 -4.48 -9.17 12.00
N PHE A 197 -4.10 -7.96 11.56
CA PHE A 197 -4.82 -6.74 11.89
C PHE A 197 -6.13 -6.63 11.11
N SER A 198 -7.09 -5.94 11.69
CA SER A 198 -8.43 -5.78 11.13
C SER A 198 -8.48 -4.65 10.10
N LEU A 199 -9.17 -4.91 8.98
CA LEU A 199 -9.36 -3.97 7.87
C LEU A 199 -10.85 -3.80 7.57
N ALA A 200 -11.29 -2.55 7.43
CA ALA A 200 -12.61 -2.20 6.90
C ALA A 200 -12.51 -1.29 5.68
N TYR A 201 -13.60 -1.21 4.94
CA TYR A 201 -13.77 -0.31 3.82
C TYR A 201 -14.93 0.65 4.07
N PHE A 202 -14.76 1.88 3.60
CA PHE A 202 -15.79 2.90 3.56
C PHE A 202 -15.98 3.35 2.09
N PRO A 203 -17.20 3.30 1.54
CA PRO A 203 -17.44 3.69 0.15
C PRO A 203 -17.30 5.21 -0.01
N ILE A 204 -16.39 5.64 -0.90
CA ILE A 204 -16.16 7.05 -1.22
C ILE A 204 -16.45 7.34 -2.70
N LYS A 205 -16.80 8.60 -2.97
CA LYS A 205 -16.88 9.14 -4.33
C LYS A 205 -15.64 9.97 -4.59
N THR A 206 -14.88 9.65 -5.63
CA THR A 206 -13.72 10.44 -6.03
C THR A 206 -14.08 11.38 -7.17
N SER A 207 -13.64 12.62 -7.04
CA SER A 207 -13.77 13.64 -8.09
C SER A 207 -12.75 13.40 -9.21
N ARG A 208 -12.99 14.00 -10.38
CA ARG A 208 -12.05 13.95 -11.49
C ARG A 208 -10.81 14.76 -11.14
N ARG A 209 -9.63 14.18 -11.33
CA ARG A 209 -8.36 14.89 -11.11
C ARG A 209 -8.27 16.11 -12.02
N LYS A 210 -7.99 17.27 -11.44
CA LYS A 210 -7.61 18.47 -12.19
C LYS A 210 -6.14 18.29 -12.60
N GLY A 211 -5.86 17.85 -13.83
CA GLY A 211 -4.51 17.67 -14.36
C GLY A 211 -4.32 16.40 -15.20
N LYS A 212 -3.20 16.32 -15.95
CA LYS A 212 -2.88 15.17 -16.81
C LYS A 212 -2.31 14.01 -15.98
N SER A 213 -2.89 12.81 -16.11
CA SER A 213 -2.32 11.59 -15.54
C SER A 213 -0.96 11.29 -16.18
N LYS A 214 0.08 11.12 -15.35
CA LYS A 214 1.43 10.73 -15.81
C LYS A 214 1.57 9.21 -16.04
N ILE A 215 0.50 8.44 -15.91
CA ILE A 215 0.53 6.96 -16.03
C ILE A 215 0.32 6.57 -17.50
N SER A 216 1.33 5.95 -18.11
CA SER A 216 1.28 5.34 -19.44
C SER A 216 0.95 3.85 -19.32
N LEU A 217 -0.24 3.44 -19.80
CA LEU A 217 -0.77 2.08 -19.65
C LEU A 217 0.11 0.98 -20.25
N PHE A 218 0.81 1.25 -21.35
CA PHE A 218 1.58 0.22 -22.05
C PHE A 218 2.99 0.00 -21.45
N ASN A 219 3.66 1.06 -21.02
CA ASN A 219 4.97 0.95 -20.35
C ASN A 219 4.83 0.53 -18.87
N ASP A 220 3.66 0.74 -18.27
CA ASP A 220 3.41 0.44 -16.87
C ASP A 220 2.87 -0.98 -16.66
N GLY A 221 2.33 -1.66 -17.69
CA GLY A 221 1.78 -3.01 -17.57
C GLY A 221 2.79 -4.04 -17.04
N ALA A 222 4.01 -4.05 -17.57
CA ALA A 222 5.09 -4.92 -17.08
C ALA A 222 5.55 -4.52 -15.67
N ARG A 223 5.63 -3.22 -15.38
CA ARG A 223 5.95 -2.71 -14.03
C ARG A 223 4.88 -3.10 -13.02
N PHE A 224 3.62 -2.98 -13.39
CA PHE A 224 2.49 -3.41 -12.55
C PHE A 224 2.55 -4.91 -12.27
N PHE A 225 2.79 -5.74 -13.27
CA PHE A 225 2.95 -7.19 -13.09
C PHE A 225 4.12 -7.52 -12.15
N LEU A 226 5.26 -6.88 -12.32
CA LEU A 226 6.42 -7.03 -11.42
C LEU A 226 6.10 -6.58 -9.99
N ILE A 227 5.36 -5.49 -9.80
CA ILE A 227 4.91 -5.05 -8.48
C ILE A 227 4.02 -6.11 -7.83
N ILE A 228 3.07 -6.68 -8.58
CA ILE A 228 2.21 -7.75 -8.09
C ILE A 228 3.03 -8.96 -7.64
N ILE A 229 3.94 -9.44 -8.49
CA ILE A 229 4.81 -10.58 -8.16
C ILE A 229 5.67 -10.26 -6.94
N LYS A 230 6.30 -9.08 -6.91
CA LYS A 230 7.14 -8.66 -5.79
C LYS A 230 6.36 -8.62 -4.47
N ILE A 231 5.14 -8.08 -4.49
CA ILE A 231 4.29 -8.03 -3.30
C ILE A 231 3.82 -9.45 -2.93
N ALA A 232 3.45 -10.26 -3.91
CA ALA A 232 3.05 -11.64 -3.70
C ALA A 232 4.17 -12.47 -3.06
N THR A 233 5.38 -12.37 -3.59
CA THR A 233 6.55 -13.07 -3.03
C THR A 233 6.99 -12.53 -1.68
N LEU A 234 6.73 -11.25 -1.40
CA LEU A 234 7.01 -10.65 -0.10
C LEU A 234 6.07 -11.18 1.00
N PHE A 235 4.78 -11.38 0.68
CA PHE A 235 3.76 -11.67 1.68
C PHE A 235 3.26 -13.12 1.68
N SER A 236 3.38 -13.86 0.58
CA SER A 236 2.91 -15.25 0.48
C SER A 236 3.58 -15.98 -0.68
N PRO A 237 4.90 -16.21 -0.63
CA PRO A 237 5.63 -16.77 -1.76
C PRO A 237 5.11 -18.14 -2.17
N MET A 238 4.76 -19.01 -1.22
CA MET A 238 4.23 -20.35 -1.52
C MET A 238 2.97 -20.32 -2.39
N ARG A 239 2.12 -19.28 -2.30
CA ARG A 239 0.93 -19.16 -3.16
C ARG A 239 1.24 -18.84 -4.61
N VAL A 240 2.46 -18.39 -4.89
CA VAL A 240 2.94 -18.15 -6.26
C VAL A 240 3.73 -19.35 -6.75
N PHE A 241 4.71 -19.82 -5.96
CA PHE A 241 5.64 -20.85 -6.39
C PHE A 241 5.02 -22.24 -6.43
N LEU A 242 4.14 -22.60 -5.48
CA LEU A 242 3.54 -23.94 -5.42
C LEU A 242 2.66 -24.25 -6.64
N PRO A 243 1.71 -23.40 -7.07
CA PRO A 243 0.92 -23.71 -8.27
C PRO A 243 1.77 -23.85 -9.54
N VAL A 244 2.81 -22.99 -9.68
CA VAL A 244 3.72 -23.04 -10.83
C VAL A 244 4.53 -24.33 -10.82
N SER A 245 5.08 -24.72 -9.68
CA SER A 245 5.87 -25.96 -9.55
C SER A 245 5.01 -27.19 -9.80
N VAL A 246 3.79 -27.25 -9.23
CA VAL A 246 2.87 -28.38 -9.44
C VAL A 246 2.46 -28.49 -10.91
N LEU A 247 2.08 -27.37 -11.55
CA LEU A 247 1.72 -27.39 -12.97
C LEU A 247 2.88 -27.88 -13.84
N MET A 248 4.08 -27.38 -13.59
CA MET A 248 5.28 -27.76 -14.34
C MET A 248 5.67 -29.20 -14.11
N PHE A 249 5.53 -29.72 -12.87
CA PHE A 249 5.76 -31.11 -12.53
C PHE A 249 4.78 -32.03 -13.25
N LEU A 250 3.48 -31.72 -13.19
CA LEU A 250 2.43 -32.47 -13.85
C LEU A 250 2.58 -32.47 -15.39
N THR A 251 3.01 -31.34 -15.95
CA THR A 251 3.31 -31.23 -17.39
C THR A 251 4.48 -32.14 -17.78
N GLY A 252 5.57 -32.12 -17.00
CA GLY A 252 6.74 -32.99 -17.23
C GLY A 252 6.40 -34.46 -17.09
N LEU A 253 5.66 -34.81 -16.04
CA LEU A 253 5.19 -36.20 -15.80
C LEU A 253 4.25 -36.64 -16.92
N GLY A 254 3.22 -35.86 -17.24
CA GLY A 254 2.24 -36.18 -18.28
C GLY A 254 2.87 -36.34 -19.65
N TYR A 255 3.81 -35.45 -20.03
CA TYR A 255 4.57 -35.57 -21.27
C TYR A 255 5.44 -36.83 -21.29
N GLY A 256 6.07 -37.21 -20.19
CA GLY A 256 6.86 -38.44 -20.07
C GLY A 256 6.01 -39.69 -20.23
N LEU A 257 4.85 -39.75 -19.55
CA LEU A 257 3.90 -40.86 -19.67
C LEU A 257 3.29 -40.96 -21.08
N PHE A 258 2.94 -39.84 -21.70
CA PHE A 258 2.47 -39.77 -23.08
C PHE A 258 3.50 -40.37 -24.05
N LYS A 259 4.80 -40.08 -23.88
CA LYS A 259 5.87 -40.68 -24.70
C LYS A 259 5.96 -42.18 -24.55
N ILE A 260 5.82 -42.71 -23.34
CA ILE A 260 5.89 -44.15 -23.08
C ILE A 260 4.67 -44.84 -23.63
N PHE A 261 3.45 -44.42 -23.27
CA PHE A 261 2.24 -45.17 -23.53
C PHE A 261 1.64 -44.95 -24.92
N ILE A 262 1.83 -43.75 -25.51
CA ILE A 262 1.22 -43.38 -26.80
C ILE A 262 2.24 -43.44 -27.94
N LEU A 263 3.46 -42.93 -27.71
CA LEU A 263 4.48 -42.92 -28.76
C LEU A 263 5.41 -44.14 -28.74
N GLY A 264 5.29 -45.06 -27.76
CA GLY A 264 6.16 -46.20 -27.62
C GLY A 264 7.64 -45.90 -27.43
N THR A 265 7.96 -44.67 -26.98
CA THR A 265 9.34 -44.17 -26.82
C THR A 265 9.75 -44.16 -25.36
N ARG A 266 11.06 -44.04 -25.10
CA ARG A 266 11.59 -43.95 -23.71
C ARG A 266 11.26 -42.64 -23.07
N TYR A 267 11.23 -42.62 -21.72
CA TYR A 267 11.11 -41.40 -20.92
C TYR A 267 12.25 -40.45 -21.30
N GLY A 268 11.92 -39.29 -21.83
CA GLY A 268 12.90 -38.39 -22.43
C GLY A 268 13.54 -37.40 -21.43
N PRO A 269 14.72 -36.85 -21.74
CA PRO A 269 15.41 -35.88 -20.90
C PRO A 269 14.59 -34.60 -20.68
N THR A 270 13.72 -34.21 -21.61
CA THR A 270 12.82 -33.05 -21.48
C THR A 270 11.85 -33.19 -20.30
N SER A 271 11.27 -34.40 -20.12
CA SER A 271 10.37 -34.67 -18.99
C SER A 271 11.12 -34.61 -17.66
N ALA A 272 12.31 -35.24 -17.62
CA ALA A 272 13.14 -35.19 -16.41
C ALA A 272 13.55 -33.77 -16.07
N MET A 273 13.95 -32.97 -17.06
CA MET A 273 14.31 -31.56 -16.89
C MET A 273 13.14 -30.73 -16.33
N LEU A 274 11.93 -30.88 -16.90
CA LEU A 274 10.75 -30.17 -16.42
C LEU A 274 10.44 -30.52 -14.96
N MET A 275 10.52 -31.80 -14.58
CA MET A 275 10.29 -32.22 -13.19
C MET A 275 11.38 -31.71 -12.25
N THR A 276 12.65 -31.75 -12.66
CA THR A 276 13.75 -31.21 -11.84
C THR A 276 13.59 -29.71 -11.61
N VAL A 277 13.28 -28.94 -12.67
CA VAL A 277 13.03 -27.49 -12.54
C VAL A 277 11.82 -27.21 -11.66
N ALA A 278 10.76 -28.03 -11.75
CA ALA A 278 9.59 -27.92 -10.87
C ALA A 278 9.97 -28.07 -9.40
N VAL A 279 10.79 -29.06 -9.06
CA VAL A 279 11.29 -29.28 -7.69
C VAL A 279 12.14 -28.07 -7.23
N LEU A 280 13.02 -27.55 -8.10
CA LEU A 280 13.81 -26.36 -7.78
C LEU A 280 12.92 -25.13 -7.50
N ILE A 281 11.89 -24.89 -8.32
CA ILE A 281 10.92 -23.81 -8.09
C ILE A 281 10.22 -23.99 -6.74
N PHE A 282 9.83 -25.21 -6.39
CA PHE A 282 9.23 -25.51 -5.09
C PHE A 282 10.19 -25.19 -3.93
N MET A 283 11.45 -25.63 -4.02
CA MET A 283 12.46 -25.36 -3.00
C MET A 283 12.74 -23.86 -2.83
N VAL A 284 12.83 -23.11 -3.93
CA VAL A 284 12.95 -21.63 -3.90
C VAL A 284 11.72 -21.02 -3.22
N GLY A 285 10.53 -21.56 -3.49
CA GLY A 285 9.29 -21.13 -2.82
C GLY A 285 9.33 -21.33 -1.31
N LEU A 286 9.82 -22.49 -0.83
CA LEU A 286 9.97 -22.79 0.59
C LEU A 286 10.96 -21.84 1.26
N VAL A 287 12.14 -21.62 0.68
CA VAL A 287 13.15 -20.68 1.21
C VAL A 287 12.58 -19.26 1.27
N SER A 288 11.89 -18.84 0.21
CA SER A 288 11.23 -17.52 0.18
C SER A 288 10.18 -17.36 1.27
N ASP A 289 9.44 -18.43 1.59
CA ASP A 289 8.41 -18.42 2.65
C ASP A 289 9.06 -18.29 4.04
N GLN A 290 10.15 -18.99 4.31
CA GLN A 290 10.92 -18.83 5.55
C GLN A 290 11.46 -17.40 5.71
N VAL A 291 12.00 -16.82 4.64
CA VAL A 291 12.47 -15.41 4.65
C VAL A 291 11.31 -14.44 4.91
N ALA A 292 10.14 -14.69 4.34
CA ALA A 292 8.96 -13.87 4.59
C ALA A 292 8.52 -13.97 6.06
N GLN A 293 8.47 -15.18 6.64
CA GLN A 293 8.12 -15.38 8.06
C GLN A 293 9.10 -14.68 9.00
N LEU A 294 10.40 -14.81 8.80
CA LEU A 294 11.41 -14.12 9.61
C LEU A 294 11.26 -12.58 9.60
N ARG A 295 10.76 -12.00 8.49
CA ARG A 295 10.49 -10.56 8.43
C ARG A 295 9.28 -10.16 9.28
N PHE A 296 8.26 -11.01 9.34
CA PHE A 296 7.07 -10.76 10.16
C PHE A 296 7.39 -10.94 11.65
N ASP A 297 8.15 -11.96 12.02
CA ASP A 297 8.55 -12.18 13.42
C ASP A 297 9.36 -11.01 13.99
N ARG A 298 10.26 -10.45 13.21
CA ARG A 298 11.01 -9.23 13.60
C ARG A 298 10.13 -7.98 13.76
N SER A 299 8.96 -7.96 13.15
CA SER A 299 8.00 -6.86 13.26
C SER A 299 7.00 -7.06 14.40
N ASP A 300 7.01 -8.19 15.10
CA ASP A 300 6.16 -8.46 16.26
C ASP A 300 6.95 -8.28 17.57
N PRO A 301 6.81 -7.12 18.25
CA PRO A 301 7.50 -6.88 19.53
C PRO A 301 6.74 -7.48 20.73
N ARG A 302 5.83 -8.44 20.52
CA ARG A 302 5.21 -9.12 21.65
C ARG A 302 6.24 -9.98 22.36
N PRO A 303 6.38 -9.81 23.68
CA PRO A 303 7.31 -10.60 24.48
C PRO A 303 6.93 -12.08 24.48
#